data_e472905db5f31dd46b336f429cb5824d
#
_entry.id   e472905db5f31dd46b336f429cb5824d
#
_cell.length_a   1.000
_cell.length_b   1.000
_cell.length_c   1.000
_cell.angle_alpha   90.00
_cell.angle_beta   90.00
_cell.angle_gamma   90.00
#
_symmetry.space_group_name_H-M   'P 1'
#
loop_
_entity.id
_entity.type
_entity.pdbx_description
1 polymer ?
#
loop_
_entity_poly.entity_id
_entity_poly.type
_entity_poly.pdbx_seq_one_letter_code
_entity_poly.pdbx_strand_id
1 'polypeptide(L)'
;LIGDPRPTAEREIISKETVEKNILGLTKQVSSLLDNKATIVNNYDWTKDVTFLDFLRDIGKYINVNYMLNKDIISRRLESGITYAEFSYTLLQGYDFLHLYQDKNCVLQAAGSDQWGNITTGIELIRKILGKEAYGFTMPLILDKFGNKFGKSEGNALWLDKEKTSPYEI
;
A
#
# COMPACT_ATOMS: atom_id res chain seq x y z
N LEU A 1 5.49 -0.64 9.96
CA LEU A 1 5.34 0.50 10.86
C LEU A 1 3.90 1.02 10.85
N ILE A 2 3.46 1.61 9.75
CA ILE A 2 2.09 2.09 9.54
C ILE A 2 1.48 1.26 8.41
N GLY A 3 0.22 0.85 8.54
CA GLY A 3 -0.45 0.02 7.55
C GLY A 3 -1.74 0.64 7.04
N ASP A 4 -2.18 0.17 5.87
CA ASP A 4 -3.46 0.56 5.28
C ASP A 4 -4.62 0.28 6.26
N PRO A 5 -5.59 1.20 6.43
CA PRO A 5 -6.69 1.02 7.36
C PRO A 5 -7.45 -0.30 7.13
N ARG A 6 -7.84 -0.94 8.22
CA ARG A 6 -8.80 -2.06 8.15
C ARG A 6 -10.23 -1.53 8.28
N PRO A 7 -11.22 -2.27 7.75
CA PRO A 7 -12.61 -1.84 7.86
C PRO A 7 -13.14 -1.72 9.30
N THR A 8 -12.58 -2.51 10.23
CA THR A 8 -13.15 -2.70 11.57
C THR A 8 -12.24 -2.33 12.73
N ALA A 9 -10.93 -2.24 12.54
CA ALA A 9 -9.99 -2.00 13.64
C ALA A 9 -8.68 -1.39 13.15
N GLU A 10 -8.00 -0.66 14.04
CA GLU A 10 -6.64 -0.18 13.83
C GLU A 10 -5.65 -1.36 13.77
N ARG A 11 -4.59 -1.20 12.98
CA ARG A 11 -3.51 -2.20 12.91
C ARG A 11 -2.57 -2.06 14.09
N GLU A 12 -2.11 -3.18 14.61
CA GLU A 12 -1.01 -3.20 15.57
C GLU A 12 0.27 -2.64 14.95
N ILE A 13 0.98 -1.85 15.73
CA ILE A 13 2.28 -1.30 15.35
C ILE A 13 3.32 -2.43 15.45
N ILE A 14 4.04 -2.68 14.38
CA ILE A 14 5.16 -3.62 14.36
C ILE A 14 6.50 -2.89 14.46
N SER A 15 7.47 -3.52 15.12
CA SER A 15 8.81 -2.94 15.30
C SER A 15 9.60 -2.87 13.99
N LYS A 16 10.61 -2.01 13.94
CA LYS A 16 11.51 -1.90 12.78
C LYS A 16 12.23 -3.23 12.51
N GLU A 17 12.70 -3.89 13.53
CA GLU A 17 13.38 -5.19 13.45
C GLU A 17 12.49 -6.26 12.82
N THR A 18 11.20 -6.26 13.20
CA THR A 18 10.21 -7.16 12.59
C THR A 18 10.00 -6.85 11.12
N VAL A 19 9.94 -5.55 10.75
CA VAL A 19 9.82 -5.13 9.36
C VAL A 19 11.04 -5.57 8.55
N GLU A 20 12.26 -5.36 9.04
CA GLU A 20 13.49 -5.76 8.38
C GLU A 20 13.55 -7.29 8.15
N LYS A 21 13.20 -8.07 9.16
CA LYS A 21 13.10 -9.53 9.02
C LYS A 21 12.08 -9.93 7.95
N ASN A 22 10.93 -9.28 7.92
CA ASN A 22 9.88 -9.55 6.94
C ASN A 22 10.33 -9.17 5.51
N ILE A 23 11.05 -8.06 5.34
CA ILE A 23 11.60 -7.65 4.04
C ILE A 23 12.53 -8.71 3.50
N LEU A 24 13.44 -9.26 4.32
CA LEU A 24 14.34 -10.34 3.89
C LEU A 24 13.56 -11.58 3.41
N GLY A 25 12.54 -12.00 4.16
CA GLY A 25 11.69 -13.12 3.79
C GLY A 25 10.93 -12.89 2.48
N LEU A 26 10.28 -11.73 2.35
CA LEU A 26 9.53 -11.35 1.15
C LEU A 26 10.46 -11.22 -0.07
N THR A 27 11.62 -10.59 0.08
CA THR A 27 12.60 -10.48 -1.00
C THR A 27 13.01 -11.84 -1.53
N LYS A 28 13.31 -12.79 -0.64
CA LYS A 28 13.66 -14.16 -1.02
C LYS A 28 12.55 -14.84 -1.82
N GLN A 29 11.31 -14.76 -1.35
CA GLN A 29 10.16 -15.40 -1.99
C GLN A 29 9.87 -14.76 -3.36
N VAL A 30 9.75 -13.44 -3.42
CA VAL A 30 9.42 -12.72 -4.67
C VAL A 30 10.53 -12.88 -5.71
N SER A 31 11.79 -12.79 -5.30
CA SER A 31 12.92 -13.01 -6.21
C SER A 31 12.91 -14.40 -6.81
N SER A 32 12.60 -15.43 -6.02
CA SER A 32 12.48 -16.80 -6.52
C SER A 32 11.34 -16.98 -7.51
N LEU A 33 10.16 -16.36 -7.23
CA LEU A 33 8.99 -16.48 -8.11
C LEU A 33 9.15 -15.73 -9.43
N LEU A 34 9.90 -14.62 -9.43
CA LEU A 34 10.09 -13.76 -10.60
C LEU A 34 11.46 -13.94 -11.27
N ASP A 35 12.15 -15.06 -11.02
CA ASP A 35 13.47 -15.35 -11.59
C ASP A 35 14.49 -14.20 -11.40
N ASN A 36 14.41 -13.50 -10.27
CA ASN A 36 15.23 -12.33 -9.96
C ASN A 36 15.08 -11.16 -10.97
N LYS A 37 13.97 -11.09 -11.70
CA LYS A 37 13.73 -10.02 -12.69
C LYS A 37 13.05 -8.78 -12.09
N ALA A 38 12.59 -8.85 -10.85
CA ALA A 38 11.96 -7.73 -10.15
C ALA A 38 12.94 -7.00 -9.24
N THR A 39 12.87 -5.68 -9.23
CA THR A 39 13.57 -4.85 -8.25
C THR A 39 12.71 -4.69 -7.00
N ILE A 40 13.19 -5.16 -5.86
CA ILE A 40 12.52 -4.98 -4.57
C ILE A 40 13.03 -3.69 -3.95
N VAL A 41 12.12 -2.83 -3.54
CA VAL A 41 12.43 -1.55 -2.89
C VAL A 41 11.75 -1.47 -1.53
N ASN A 42 12.35 -0.71 -0.61
CA ASN A 42 11.79 -0.45 0.71
C ASN A 42 11.46 1.04 0.81
N ASN A 43 10.19 1.39 0.97
CA ASN A 43 9.77 2.79 1.06
C ASN A 43 10.33 3.52 2.30
N TYR A 44 10.81 2.81 3.30
CA TYR A 44 11.52 3.41 4.42
C TYR A 44 12.80 4.15 3.98
N ASP A 45 13.43 3.73 2.88
CA ASP A 45 14.67 4.34 2.38
C ASP A 45 14.50 5.80 1.98
N TRP A 46 13.33 6.18 1.47
CA TRP A 46 13.03 7.58 1.11
C TRP A 46 12.10 8.30 2.08
N THR A 47 11.44 7.58 2.98
CA THR A 47 10.53 8.21 3.95
C THR A 47 11.20 8.58 5.27
N LYS A 48 12.25 7.87 5.67
CA LYS A 48 12.90 8.01 6.99
C LYS A 48 13.44 9.40 7.29
N ASP A 49 13.87 10.12 6.25
CA ASP A 49 14.51 11.43 6.37
C ASP A 49 13.54 12.60 6.07
N VAL A 50 12.28 12.28 5.70
CA VAL A 50 11.24 13.28 5.45
C VAL A 50 10.68 13.76 6.79
N THR A 51 10.86 15.04 7.09
CA THR A 51 10.25 15.61 8.30
C THR A 51 8.73 15.76 8.14
N PHE A 52 8.02 15.80 9.27
CA PHE A 52 6.58 16.03 9.26
C PHE A 52 6.20 17.36 8.57
N LEU A 53 6.98 18.42 8.79
CA LEU A 53 6.73 19.71 8.16
C LEU A 53 6.98 19.68 6.65
N ASP A 54 8.03 19.00 6.20
CA ASP A 54 8.32 18.83 4.78
C ASP A 54 7.22 18.04 4.10
N PHE A 55 6.75 16.96 4.72
CA PHE A 55 5.65 16.16 4.19
C PHE A 55 4.36 16.98 4.03
N LEU A 56 3.99 17.77 5.03
CA LEU A 56 2.82 18.65 4.93
C LEU A 56 2.98 19.72 3.85
N ARG A 57 4.15 20.35 3.78
CA ARG A 57 4.46 21.41 2.80
C ARG A 57 4.49 20.87 1.37
N ASP A 58 5.15 19.74 1.14
CA ASP A 58 5.49 19.28 -0.22
C ASP A 58 4.49 18.27 -0.77
N ILE A 59 3.74 17.59 0.09
CA ILE A 59 2.75 16.58 -0.28
C ILE A 59 1.35 16.97 0.20
N GLY A 60 1.19 17.25 1.49
CA GLY A 60 -0.11 17.47 2.12
C GLY A 60 -0.92 18.60 1.46
N LYS A 61 -0.28 19.69 1.07
CA LYS A 61 -0.94 20.85 0.44
C LYS A 61 -1.61 20.54 -0.90
N TYR A 62 -1.21 19.47 -1.58
CA TYR A 62 -1.75 19.12 -2.89
C TYR A 62 -2.99 18.25 -2.83
N ILE A 63 -3.33 17.69 -1.68
CA ILE A 63 -4.50 16.83 -1.50
C ILE A 63 -5.53 17.50 -0.59
N ASN A 64 -6.73 17.64 -1.11
CA ASN A 64 -7.84 18.23 -0.38
C ASN A 64 -8.42 17.20 0.59
N VAL A 65 -8.73 17.63 1.83
CA VAL A 65 -9.33 16.77 2.87
C VAL A 65 -10.67 16.20 2.40
N ASN A 66 -11.53 16.97 1.74
CA ASN A 66 -12.80 16.46 1.23
C ASN A 66 -12.61 15.33 0.20
N TYR A 67 -11.55 15.43 -0.63
CA TYR A 67 -11.20 14.34 -1.54
C TYR A 67 -10.83 13.06 -0.78
N MET A 68 -10.10 13.16 0.33
CA MET A 68 -9.76 12.01 1.16
C MET A 68 -10.97 11.43 1.89
N LEU A 69 -11.85 12.29 2.43
CA LEU A 69 -13.06 11.85 3.13
C LEU A 69 -14.02 11.07 2.23
N ASN A 70 -14.01 11.32 0.93
CA ASN A 70 -14.83 10.62 -0.06
C ASN A 70 -14.25 9.26 -0.50
N LYS A 71 -13.08 8.87 0.01
CA LYS A 71 -12.55 7.52 -0.26
C LYS A 71 -13.34 6.48 0.51
N ASP A 72 -13.75 5.39 -0.14
CA ASP A 72 -14.59 4.34 0.45
C ASP A 72 -14.06 3.82 1.79
N ILE A 73 -12.76 3.57 1.88
CA ILE A 73 -12.14 3.05 3.10
C ILE A 73 -12.17 4.06 4.25
N ILE A 74 -12.07 5.34 3.94
CA ILE A 74 -12.14 6.43 4.92
C ILE A 74 -13.60 6.64 5.35
N SER A 75 -14.51 6.80 4.38
CA SER A 75 -15.92 7.08 4.64
C SER A 75 -16.58 6.03 5.52
N ARG A 76 -16.26 4.75 5.33
CA ARG A 76 -16.75 3.64 6.17
C ARG A 76 -16.29 3.71 7.63
N ARG A 77 -15.19 4.40 7.90
CA ARG A 77 -14.59 4.52 9.22
C ARG A 77 -14.95 5.82 9.94
N LEU A 78 -15.60 6.78 9.27
CA LEU A 78 -15.90 8.08 9.88
C LEU A 78 -16.81 7.97 11.11
N GLU A 79 -17.80 7.08 11.07
CA GLU A 79 -18.75 6.89 12.20
C GLU A 79 -18.09 6.15 13.38
N SER A 80 -17.25 5.17 13.13
CA SER A 80 -16.56 4.37 14.14
C SER A 80 -15.26 5.01 14.65
N GLY A 81 -14.80 6.06 13.99
CA GLY A 81 -13.52 6.72 14.24
C GLY A 81 -12.39 6.15 13.40
N ILE A 82 -11.51 7.03 12.94
CA ILE A 82 -10.28 6.70 12.22
C ILE A 82 -9.13 7.53 12.82
N THR A 83 -7.99 6.91 13.10
CA THR A 83 -6.84 7.65 13.59
C THR A 83 -6.22 8.51 12.50
N TYR A 84 -5.50 9.58 12.87
CA TYR A 84 -4.80 10.42 11.91
C TYR A 84 -3.75 9.63 11.11
N ALA A 85 -3.11 8.64 11.73
CA ALA A 85 -2.15 7.75 11.07
C ALA A 85 -2.82 6.94 9.94
N GLU A 86 -3.96 6.32 10.24
CA GLU A 86 -4.74 5.57 9.24
C GLU A 86 -5.27 6.50 8.13
N PHE A 87 -5.83 7.65 8.50
CA PHE A 87 -6.31 8.66 7.55
C PHE A 87 -5.22 9.13 6.59
N SER A 88 -4.00 9.34 7.11
CA SER A 88 -2.86 9.81 6.33
C SER A 88 -2.21 8.73 5.46
N TYR A 89 -2.52 7.45 5.65
CA TYR A 89 -1.89 6.35 4.94
C TYR A 89 -2.01 6.49 3.41
N THR A 90 -3.17 6.91 2.93
CA THR A 90 -3.41 7.15 1.51
C THR A 90 -2.40 8.14 0.89
N LEU A 91 -2.01 9.18 1.67
CA LEU A 91 -0.99 10.13 1.25
C LEU A 91 0.41 9.51 1.24
N LEU A 92 0.72 8.63 2.20
CA LEU A 92 2.02 7.94 2.24
C LEU A 92 2.20 7.03 1.02
N GLN A 93 1.21 6.22 0.68
CA GLN A 93 1.26 5.40 -0.54
C GLN A 93 1.27 6.25 -1.82
N GLY A 94 0.55 7.35 -1.82
CA GLY A 94 0.59 8.33 -2.94
C GLY A 94 1.98 8.94 -3.10
N TYR A 95 2.65 9.26 -2.00
CA TYR A 95 4.04 9.75 -2.00
C TYR A 95 5.02 8.69 -2.49
N ASP A 96 4.84 7.42 -2.11
CA ASP A 96 5.65 6.31 -2.63
C ASP A 96 5.56 6.24 -4.16
N PHE A 97 4.37 6.36 -4.72
CA PHE A 97 4.19 6.35 -6.17
C PHE A 97 4.86 7.55 -6.86
N LEU A 98 4.71 8.74 -6.29
CA LEU A 98 5.40 9.94 -6.75
C LEU A 98 6.93 9.77 -6.75
N HIS A 99 7.49 9.25 -5.65
CA HIS A 99 8.92 8.99 -5.53
C HIS A 99 9.40 7.97 -6.58
N LEU A 100 8.70 6.85 -6.72
CA LEU A 100 9.04 5.82 -7.71
C LEU A 100 8.90 6.33 -9.15
N TYR A 101 7.94 7.22 -9.40
CA TYR A 101 7.82 7.89 -10.69
C TYR A 101 9.06 8.74 -11.01
N GLN A 102 9.52 9.55 -10.04
CA GLN A 102 10.66 10.44 -10.21
C GLN A 102 12.00 9.69 -10.29
N ASP A 103 12.18 8.70 -9.43
CA ASP A 103 13.47 8.02 -9.26
C ASP A 103 13.64 6.78 -10.16
N LYS A 104 12.56 6.07 -10.46
CA LYS A 104 12.58 4.80 -11.21
C LYS A 104 11.80 4.83 -12.53
N ASN A 105 11.25 5.98 -12.93
CA ASN A 105 10.34 6.07 -14.07
C ASN A 105 9.15 5.10 -13.99
N CYS A 106 8.67 4.84 -12.78
CA CYS A 106 7.52 3.97 -12.55
C CYS A 106 6.23 4.71 -12.91
N VAL A 107 5.68 4.48 -14.08
CA VAL A 107 4.50 5.18 -14.61
C VAL A 107 3.18 4.47 -14.35
N LEU A 108 3.21 3.21 -13.89
CA LEU A 108 2.03 2.38 -13.64
C LEU A 108 2.11 1.75 -12.26
N GLN A 109 1.05 1.90 -11.46
CA GLN A 109 0.88 1.13 -10.22
C GLN A 109 -0.25 0.11 -10.39
N ALA A 110 0.01 -1.15 -10.04
CA ALA A 110 -0.95 -2.25 -10.12
C ALA A 110 -1.16 -2.89 -8.75
N ALA A 111 -2.42 -3.19 -8.39
CA ALA A 111 -2.75 -3.85 -7.13
C ALA A 111 -4.15 -4.49 -7.15
N GLY A 112 -4.61 -5.02 -6.01
CA GLY A 112 -6.00 -5.42 -5.82
C GLY A 112 -6.96 -4.22 -5.84
N SER A 113 -8.24 -4.46 -6.12
CA SER A 113 -9.26 -3.42 -6.26
C SER A 113 -9.45 -2.59 -4.97
N ASP A 114 -9.11 -3.12 -3.82
CA ASP A 114 -9.13 -2.41 -2.53
C ASP A 114 -8.08 -1.27 -2.46
N GLN A 115 -7.08 -1.25 -3.34
CA GLN A 115 -6.02 -0.25 -3.40
C GLN A 115 -6.32 0.91 -4.35
N TRP A 116 -7.46 0.91 -5.04
CA TRP A 116 -7.80 1.93 -6.03
C TRP A 116 -7.71 3.36 -5.48
N GLY A 117 -8.23 3.58 -4.26
CA GLY A 117 -8.19 4.87 -3.58
C GLY A 117 -6.76 5.39 -3.35
N ASN A 118 -5.84 4.51 -2.95
CA ASN A 118 -4.45 4.86 -2.70
C ASN A 118 -3.71 5.13 -4.02
N ILE A 119 -3.91 4.29 -5.04
CA ILE A 119 -3.31 4.44 -6.38
C ILE A 119 -3.73 5.78 -7.01
N THR A 120 -5.02 6.11 -7.00
CA THR A 120 -5.52 7.36 -7.59
C THR A 120 -5.01 8.59 -6.86
N THR A 121 -4.70 8.50 -5.57
CA THR A 121 -4.06 9.59 -4.83
C THR A 121 -2.63 9.82 -5.33
N GLY A 122 -1.87 8.78 -5.62
CA GLY A 122 -0.53 8.90 -6.22
C GLY A 122 -0.58 9.51 -7.63
N ILE A 123 -1.52 9.08 -8.47
CA ILE A 123 -1.74 9.67 -9.81
C ILE A 123 -2.03 11.18 -9.69
N GLU A 124 -2.89 11.57 -8.74
CA GLU A 124 -3.24 12.96 -8.50
C GLU A 124 -2.05 13.79 -8.02
N LEU A 125 -1.20 13.24 -7.14
CA LEU A 125 0.04 13.88 -6.70
C LEU A 125 1.01 14.09 -7.88
N ILE A 126 1.24 13.07 -8.70
CA ILE A 126 2.10 13.15 -9.89
C ILE A 126 1.58 14.24 -10.85
N ARG A 127 0.28 14.25 -11.11
CA ARG A 127 -0.35 15.25 -11.95
C ARG A 127 -0.18 16.68 -11.40
N LYS A 128 -0.42 16.89 -10.11
CA LYS A 128 -0.38 18.22 -9.47
C LYS A 128 1.02 18.76 -9.26
N ILE A 129 1.97 17.88 -8.90
CA ILE A 129 3.34 18.27 -8.56
C ILE A 129 4.22 18.35 -9.81
N LEU A 130 4.09 17.37 -10.71
CA LEU A 130 4.98 17.24 -11.87
C LEU A 130 4.33 17.68 -13.18
N GLY A 131 3.01 17.84 -13.23
CA GLY A 131 2.29 18.09 -14.49
C GLY A 131 2.38 16.91 -15.46
N LYS A 132 2.56 15.68 -14.94
CA LYS A 132 2.76 14.46 -15.73
C LYS A 132 1.59 13.48 -15.57
N GLU A 133 1.51 12.52 -16.48
CA GLU A 133 0.53 11.44 -16.45
C GLU A 133 1.12 10.20 -15.82
N ALA A 134 0.33 9.51 -15.00
CA ALA A 134 0.62 8.19 -14.46
C ALA A 134 -0.65 7.35 -14.50
N TYR A 135 -0.51 6.04 -14.41
CA TYR A 135 -1.58 5.09 -14.64
C TYR A 135 -1.77 4.16 -13.44
N GLY A 136 -3.01 3.72 -13.26
CA GLY A 136 -3.37 2.73 -12.25
C GLY A 136 -4.09 1.55 -12.89
N PHE A 137 -3.80 0.35 -12.40
CA PHE A 137 -4.48 -0.86 -12.78
C PHE A 137 -4.86 -1.66 -11.54
N THR A 138 -6.11 -2.11 -11.46
CA THR A 138 -6.54 -2.95 -10.36
C THR A 138 -7.19 -4.23 -10.86
N MET A 139 -6.96 -5.32 -10.10
CA MET A 139 -7.58 -6.62 -10.32
C MET A 139 -8.62 -6.89 -9.23
N PRO A 140 -9.71 -7.62 -9.54
CA PRO A 140 -10.60 -8.12 -8.51
C PRO A 140 -9.83 -8.89 -7.44
N LEU A 141 -10.29 -8.79 -6.19
CA LEU A 141 -9.71 -9.56 -5.10
C LEU A 141 -9.99 -11.05 -5.31
N ILE A 142 -9.00 -11.87 -5.01
CA ILE A 142 -9.16 -13.32 -4.97
C ILE A 142 -9.95 -13.65 -3.69
N LEU A 143 -11.05 -14.37 -3.86
CA LEU A 143 -11.95 -14.76 -2.78
C LEU A 143 -11.94 -16.28 -2.63
N ASP A 144 -12.19 -16.76 -1.43
CA ASP A 144 -12.45 -18.17 -1.19
C ASP A 144 -13.84 -18.59 -1.73
N LYS A 145 -14.15 -19.88 -1.69
CA LYS A 145 -15.44 -20.42 -2.16
C LYS A 145 -16.67 -19.87 -1.43
N PHE A 146 -16.48 -19.19 -0.30
CA PHE A 146 -17.53 -18.56 0.49
C PHE A 146 -17.65 -17.05 0.24
N GLY A 147 -16.81 -16.49 -0.65
CA GLY A 147 -16.78 -15.07 -0.97
C GLY A 147 -15.95 -14.22 0.02
N ASN A 148 -15.16 -14.84 0.91
CA ASN A 148 -14.28 -14.11 1.82
C ASN A 148 -12.94 -13.82 1.15
N LYS A 149 -12.40 -12.64 1.42
CA LYS A 149 -11.05 -12.26 0.97
C LYS A 149 -10.01 -13.19 1.61
N PHE A 150 -9.08 -13.71 0.81
CA PHE A 150 -7.91 -14.38 1.35
C PHE A 150 -7.09 -13.41 2.18
N GLY A 151 -6.76 -13.79 3.40
CA GLY A 151 -5.95 -12.95 4.27
C GLY A 151 -5.49 -13.64 5.54
N LYS A 152 -4.33 -13.24 6.02
CA LYS A 152 -3.74 -13.77 7.26
C LYS A 152 -4.67 -13.58 8.47
N SER A 153 -5.38 -12.46 8.51
CA SER A 153 -6.33 -12.13 9.58
C SER A 153 -7.60 -12.98 9.57
N GLU A 154 -7.94 -13.57 8.42
CA GLU A 154 -9.13 -14.41 8.24
C GLU A 154 -8.84 -15.89 8.45
N GLY A 155 -7.58 -16.26 8.71
CA GLY A 155 -7.19 -17.66 8.91
C GLY A 155 -7.20 -18.54 7.65
N ASN A 156 -7.50 -17.95 6.48
CA ASN A 156 -7.57 -18.63 5.19
C ASN A 156 -6.47 -18.22 4.21
N ALA A 157 -5.31 -17.77 4.72
CA ALA A 157 -4.21 -17.33 3.88
C ALA A 157 -3.64 -18.46 3.04
N LEU A 158 -3.51 -18.21 1.72
CA LEU A 158 -2.69 -19.04 0.84
C LEU A 158 -1.24 -18.56 0.90
N TRP A 159 -0.35 -19.48 1.18
CA TRP A 159 1.08 -19.16 1.30
C TRP A 159 1.82 -19.57 0.04
N LEU A 160 2.65 -18.69 -0.48
CA LEU A 160 3.56 -19.02 -1.60
C LEU A 160 4.70 -19.98 -1.17
N ASP A 161 4.79 -20.28 0.10
CA ASP A 161 5.71 -21.24 0.68
C ASP A 161 5.08 -22.64 0.62
N LYS A 162 5.65 -23.52 -0.20
CA LYS A 162 5.16 -24.91 -0.41
C LYS A 162 5.11 -25.76 0.86
N GLU A 163 5.86 -25.39 1.89
CA GLU A 163 5.83 -26.08 3.20
C GLU A 163 4.62 -25.65 4.06
N LYS A 164 3.94 -24.57 3.65
CA LYS A 164 2.76 -24.04 4.36
C LYS A 164 1.46 -24.23 3.59
N THR A 165 1.52 -24.16 2.28
CA THR A 165 0.37 -24.42 1.40
C THR A 165 0.86 -25.26 0.23
N SER A 166 0.29 -26.44 0.08
CA SER A 166 0.63 -27.31 -1.04
C SER A 166 0.23 -26.66 -2.37
N PRO A 167 1.03 -26.78 -3.45
CA PRO A 167 0.65 -26.31 -4.78
C PRO A 167 -0.66 -26.88 -5.30
N TYR A 168 -1.12 -28.01 -4.75
CA TYR A 168 -2.41 -28.62 -5.09
C TYR A 168 -3.62 -28.00 -4.35
N GLU A 169 -3.37 -27.12 -3.36
CA GLU A 169 -4.41 -26.41 -2.60
C GLU A 169 -4.69 -25.01 -3.17
N ILE A 170 -3.84 -24.55 -4.10
CA ILE A 170 -3.96 -23.28 -4.79
C ILE A 170 -4.66 -23.49 -6.14
#